data_ea789e37d016db561dbe789bc969e281
#
_entry.id   ea789e37d016db561dbe789bc969e281
#
_cell.length_a   1.000
_cell.length_b   1.000
_cell.length_c   1.000
_cell.angle_alpha   90.00
_cell.angle_beta   90.00
_cell.angle_gamma   90.00
#
_symmetry.space_group_name_H-M   'P 1'
#
loop_
_entity.id
_entity.type
_entity.pdbx_description
1 polymer ?
#
loop_
_entity_poly.entity_id
_entity_poly.type
_entity_poly.pdbx_seq_one_letter_code
_entity_poly.pdbx_strand_id
1 'polypeptide(L)'
;MIKKYLIHICLLLSLLCQPVLASADELVDMAQKMYPNDNVQAINRPHSSLIIDGNTGNVLWKDNIDEARDPASMSKLMTLYLLFEDMANGKISKDTVIKATASDQAIGKIYEISNNNIVAGVDYTIPELITMTVVPSSNVSTLMLANLMSNNDPDAFIERMNAKAKELGMTNTVWNNPSGAAISTLQGYYQVNNYPNDAANQTTARDLGILVYHFINQYPDILNYTNQAQVTVKKGTPYEETFDTYNYSLPGAKYALKGVDGLKTGSSPRGAFNYIATIKRGNQRLIAVIMGVGDWADQDGEYYRHPFGNALIEKAYKDFGYKKLLDAGVQKIDGKTYTLEKPFYATVKKGAKEPTLAVKDGYLTVDNDLYTLSEGIRDDMKVEEGSKPELVKETVSGKKTTAKHSKWLSLDHFLILIPILILIIILSIEKQSRERRKKEAQKRYNKE
;
A
#
# COMPACT_ATOMS: atom_id res chain seq x y z
N MET A 1 -16.85 44.30 -56.21
CA MET A 1 -15.69 43.71 -55.61
C MET A 1 -15.82 43.56 -54.04
N ILE A 2 -16.21 44.58 -53.33
CA ILE A 2 -16.31 44.61 -51.86
C ILE A 2 -17.21 43.51 -51.28
N LYS A 3 -18.39 43.19 -51.87
CA LYS A 3 -19.27 42.12 -51.36
C LYS A 3 -18.65 40.72 -51.43
N LYS A 4 -17.77 40.41 -52.35
CA LYS A 4 -17.09 39.12 -52.42
C LYS A 4 -16.04 38.98 -51.31
N TYR A 5 -15.32 40.04 -50.94
CA TYR A 5 -14.35 40.02 -49.83
C TYR A 5 -15.03 39.94 -48.47
N LEU A 6 -16.19 40.58 -48.27
CA LEU A 6 -16.96 40.43 -47.05
C LEU A 6 -17.42 38.99 -46.78
N ILE A 7 -17.88 38.27 -47.83
CA ILE A 7 -18.30 36.86 -47.70
C ILE A 7 -17.10 35.96 -47.34
N HIS A 8 -15.92 36.22 -47.92
CA HIS A 8 -14.72 35.43 -47.59
C HIS A 8 -14.21 35.72 -46.17
N ILE A 9 -14.33 36.96 -45.70
CA ILE A 9 -13.98 37.34 -44.33
C ILE A 9 -14.95 36.72 -43.30
N CYS A 10 -16.25 36.70 -43.60
CA CYS A 10 -17.23 36.02 -42.73
C CYS A 10 -17.05 34.50 -42.69
N LEU A 11 -16.67 33.87 -43.83
CA LEU A 11 -16.33 32.44 -43.89
C LEU A 11 -15.04 32.12 -43.14
N LEU A 12 -14.02 33.00 -43.22
CA LEU A 12 -12.79 32.81 -42.41
C LEU A 12 -13.03 33.03 -40.94
N LEU A 13 -13.87 33.97 -40.51
CA LEU A 13 -14.26 34.19 -39.13
C LEU A 13 -15.11 33.05 -38.56
N SER A 14 -15.98 32.44 -39.39
CA SER A 14 -16.75 31.25 -38.94
C SER A 14 -15.90 29.98 -38.78
N LEU A 15 -14.77 29.88 -39.49
CA LEU A 15 -13.77 28.79 -39.29
C LEU A 15 -12.91 29.00 -38.03
N LEU A 16 -12.78 30.24 -37.54
CA LEU A 16 -12.08 30.58 -36.30
C LEU A 16 -12.97 30.46 -35.05
N CYS A 17 -14.30 30.40 -35.21
CA CYS A 17 -15.27 30.16 -34.14
C CYS A 17 -15.75 28.70 -34.08
N GLN A 18 -14.93 27.75 -34.43
CA GLN A 18 -15.22 26.38 -34.00
C GLN A 18 -15.12 26.35 -32.46
N PRO A 19 -16.21 25.96 -31.74
CA PRO A 19 -16.06 25.69 -30.33
C PRO A 19 -14.98 24.63 -30.22
N VAL A 20 -13.88 24.95 -29.53
CA VAL A 20 -12.97 23.92 -29.04
C VAL A 20 -13.86 23.08 -28.14
N LEU A 21 -14.39 21.98 -28.67
CA LEU A 21 -14.99 20.95 -27.83
C LEU A 21 -13.86 20.55 -26.88
N ALA A 22 -13.90 21.10 -25.68
CA ALA A 22 -13.04 20.65 -24.62
C ALA A 22 -13.21 19.12 -24.58
N SER A 23 -12.17 18.39 -24.90
CA SER A 23 -12.18 16.94 -24.78
C SER A 23 -12.59 16.63 -23.35
N ALA A 24 -13.72 15.95 -23.18
CA ALA A 24 -14.18 15.54 -21.87
C ALA A 24 -13.03 14.77 -21.18
N ASP A 25 -12.63 15.20 -20.01
CA ASP A 25 -11.58 14.52 -19.26
C ASP A 25 -12.19 13.31 -18.56
N GLU A 26 -11.89 12.10 -19.03
CA GLU A 26 -12.45 10.85 -18.52
C GLU A 26 -12.34 10.75 -17.00
N LEU A 27 -11.21 11.17 -16.43
CA LEU A 27 -11.00 11.08 -14.98
C LEU A 27 -11.87 12.08 -14.21
N VAL A 28 -11.99 13.30 -14.68
CA VAL A 28 -12.85 14.32 -14.07
C VAL A 28 -14.31 13.89 -14.15
N ASP A 29 -14.77 13.42 -15.30
CA ASP A 29 -16.14 12.95 -15.50
C ASP A 29 -16.49 11.76 -14.61
N MET A 30 -15.57 10.80 -14.46
CA MET A 30 -15.76 9.66 -13.56
C MET A 30 -15.86 10.10 -12.09
N ALA A 31 -14.99 11.00 -11.66
CA ALA A 31 -14.96 11.49 -10.28
C ALA A 31 -16.19 12.33 -9.95
N GLN A 32 -16.63 13.22 -10.85
CA GLN A 32 -17.88 13.99 -10.72
C GLN A 32 -19.11 13.08 -10.66
N LYS A 33 -19.15 12.06 -11.52
CA LYS A 33 -20.25 11.09 -11.51
C LYS A 33 -20.35 10.30 -10.22
N MET A 34 -19.21 9.95 -9.64
CA MET A 34 -19.14 9.19 -8.38
C MET A 34 -19.46 10.08 -7.17
N TYR A 35 -19.07 11.36 -7.23
CA TYR A 35 -19.20 12.34 -6.16
C TYR A 35 -19.90 13.63 -6.65
N PRO A 36 -21.18 13.56 -7.04
CA PRO A 36 -21.87 14.71 -7.68
C PRO A 36 -22.09 15.91 -6.77
N ASN A 37 -21.98 15.73 -5.46
CA ASN A 37 -22.15 16.79 -4.48
C ASN A 37 -20.83 17.39 -3.97
N ASP A 38 -19.69 16.86 -4.44
CA ASP A 38 -18.37 17.36 -4.08
C ASP A 38 -17.83 18.29 -5.15
N ASN A 39 -16.93 19.18 -4.78
CA ASN A 39 -16.32 20.17 -5.69
C ASN A 39 -15.21 19.53 -6.54
N VAL A 40 -15.56 18.49 -7.32
CA VAL A 40 -14.62 17.84 -8.24
C VAL A 40 -14.58 18.65 -9.54
N GLN A 41 -13.51 19.39 -9.77
CA GLN A 41 -13.34 20.25 -10.96
C GLN A 41 -12.08 19.86 -11.74
N ALA A 42 -12.06 20.20 -13.03
CA ALA A 42 -10.92 19.96 -13.90
C ALA A 42 -9.61 20.63 -13.41
N ILE A 43 -9.72 21.80 -12.77
CA ILE A 43 -8.57 22.49 -12.18
C ILE A 43 -7.90 21.69 -11.04
N ASN A 44 -8.66 20.81 -10.39
CA ASN A 44 -8.16 19.96 -9.28
C ASN A 44 -7.70 18.59 -9.78
N ARG A 45 -7.69 18.34 -11.08
CA ARG A 45 -7.26 17.08 -11.69
C ARG A 45 -5.83 16.73 -11.25
N PRO A 46 -5.55 15.46 -10.90
CA PRO A 46 -4.18 15.03 -10.63
C PRO A 46 -3.24 15.32 -11.79
N HIS A 47 -2.04 15.79 -11.50
CA HIS A 47 -0.98 15.92 -12.51
C HIS A 47 -0.47 14.55 -12.96
N SER A 48 -0.42 13.58 -12.05
CA SER A 48 0.01 12.23 -12.36
C SER A 48 -0.87 11.22 -11.63
N SER A 49 -1.23 10.12 -12.31
CA SER A 49 -2.01 9.04 -11.69
C SER A 49 -1.66 7.66 -12.26
N LEU A 50 -1.66 6.66 -11.39
CA LEU A 50 -1.30 5.28 -11.68
C LEU A 50 -2.23 4.34 -10.92
N ILE A 51 -2.71 3.28 -11.59
CA ILE A 51 -3.29 2.10 -10.93
C ILE A 51 -2.55 0.86 -11.42
N ILE A 52 -2.14 0.03 -10.49
CA ILE A 52 -1.57 -1.29 -10.79
C ILE A 52 -2.32 -2.39 -10.04
N ASP A 53 -2.30 -3.59 -10.59
CA ASP A 53 -2.66 -4.79 -9.83
C ASP A 53 -1.52 -5.10 -8.85
N GLY A 54 -1.83 -5.09 -7.56
CA GLY A 54 -0.85 -5.32 -6.50
C GLY A 54 -0.36 -6.76 -6.40
N ASN A 55 -1.01 -7.71 -7.09
CA ASN A 55 -0.58 -9.11 -7.14
C ASN A 55 0.45 -9.37 -8.25
N THR A 56 0.27 -8.73 -9.42
CA THR A 56 1.07 -8.96 -10.62
C THR A 56 1.99 -7.79 -11.00
N GLY A 57 1.69 -6.59 -10.50
CA GLY A 57 2.36 -5.37 -10.91
C GLY A 57 1.93 -4.86 -12.29
N ASN A 58 0.90 -5.47 -12.92
CA ASN A 58 0.39 -5.03 -14.20
C ASN A 58 -0.23 -3.63 -14.11
N VAL A 59 0.09 -2.77 -15.08
CA VAL A 59 -0.45 -1.42 -15.18
C VAL A 59 -1.86 -1.46 -15.73
N LEU A 60 -2.83 -0.91 -14.98
CA LEU A 60 -4.25 -0.87 -15.32
C LEU A 60 -4.72 0.52 -15.75
N TRP A 61 -4.06 1.55 -15.23
CA TRP A 61 -4.24 2.96 -15.61
C TRP A 61 -2.91 3.69 -15.46
N LYS A 62 -2.64 4.60 -16.38
CA LYS A 62 -1.47 5.48 -16.31
C LYS A 62 -1.79 6.85 -16.93
N ASP A 63 -1.29 7.89 -16.27
CA ASP A 63 -1.31 9.26 -16.78
C ASP A 63 -0.13 10.02 -16.16
N ASN A 64 0.77 10.52 -17.01
CA ASN A 64 1.99 11.24 -16.64
C ASN A 64 2.82 10.57 -15.54
N ILE A 65 2.88 9.22 -15.53
CA ILE A 65 3.43 8.45 -14.40
C ILE A 65 4.93 8.65 -14.19
N ASP A 66 5.63 9.22 -15.15
CA ASP A 66 7.07 9.50 -15.13
C ASP A 66 7.37 10.99 -14.86
N GLU A 67 6.35 11.81 -14.60
CA GLU A 67 6.52 13.20 -14.17
C GLU A 67 7.13 13.27 -12.78
N ALA A 68 8.28 13.95 -12.68
CA ALA A 68 8.97 14.13 -11.40
C ALA A 68 8.25 15.16 -10.51
N ARG A 69 7.90 14.75 -9.29
CA ARG A 69 7.12 15.55 -8.34
C ARG A 69 7.62 15.38 -6.92
N ASP A 70 7.30 16.36 -6.07
CA ASP A 70 7.50 16.26 -4.63
C ASP A 70 6.45 15.30 -4.02
N PRO A 71 6.88 14.16 -3.43
CA PRO A 71 5.97 13.22 -2.77
C PRO A 71 5.45 13.71 -1.41
N ALA A 72 6.05 14.76 -0.85
CA ALA A 72 5.78 15.20 0.51
C ALA A 72 5.86 14.02 1.51
N SER A 73 4.90 13.89 2.42
CA SER A 73 4.87 12.83 3.44
C SER A 73 4.71 11.40 2.90
N MET A 74 4.53 11.18 1.60
CA MET A 74 4.63 9.82 1.04
C MET A 74 6.07 9.28 1.10
N SER A 75 7.07 10.16 1.24
CA SER A 75 8.48 9.83 1.50
C SER A 75 8.67 8.90 2.71
N LYS A 76 7.79 9.01 3.72
CA LYS A 76 7.79 8.17 4.94
C LYS A 76 7.65 6.68 4.62
N LEU A 77 7.10 6.34 3.46
CA LEU A 77 6.99 4.93 3.03
C LEU A 77 8.36 4.29 2.78
N MET A 78 9.35 5.03 2.27
CA MET A 78 10.72 4.52 2.14
C MET A 78 11.37 4.33 3.52
N THR A 79 11.19 5.26 4.45
CA THR A 79 11.67 5.11 5.83
C THR A 79 11.06 3.89 6.51
N LEU A 80 9.75 3.68 6.36
CA LEU A 80 9.05 2.52 6.91
C LEU A 80 9.44 1.21 6.20
N TYR A 81 9.65 1.22 4.88
CA TYR A 81 10.15 0.05 4.16
C TYR A 81 11.48 -0.44 4.75
N LEU A 82 12.43 0.49 4.96
CA LEU A 82 13.73 0.18 5.56
C LEU A 82 13.61 -0.32 7.00
N LEU A 83 12.66 0.22 7.78
CA LEU A 83 12.37 -0.29 9.13
C LEU A 83 11.85 -1.72 9.11
N PHE A 84 10.89 -2.02 8.23
CA PHE A 84 10.34 -3.36 8.10
C PHE A 84 11.37 -4.36 7.57
N GLU A 85 12.25 -3.92 6.68
CA GLU A 85 13.41 -4.70 6.24
C GLU A 85 14.36 -5.03 7.41
N ASP A 86 14.69 -4.05 8.25
CA ASP A 86 15.56 -4.27 9.42
C ASP A 86 14.87 -5.16 10.46
N MET A 87 13.55 -5.05 10.63
CA MET A 87 12.80 -5.98 11.50
C MET A 87 12.81 -7.41 10.93
N ALA A 88 12.59 -7.57 9.63
CA ALA A 88 12.61 -8.89 8.98
C ALA A 88 13.99 -9.56 9.04
N ASN A 89 15.07 -8.75 9.00
CA ASN A 89 16.46 -9.21 9.11
C ASN A 89 16.93 -9.37 10.58
N GLY A 90 16.05 -9.17 11.56
CA GLY A 90 16.37 -9.29 12.98
C GLY A 90 17.29 -8.21 13.56
N LYS A 91 17.52 -7.11 12.84
CA LYS A 91 18.34 -5.98 13.33
C LYS A 91 17.59 -5.11 14.33
N ILE A 92 16.27 -5.02 14.20
CA ILE A 92 15.38 -4.26 15.08
C ILE A 92 14.23 -5.18 15.50
N SER A 93 13.89 -5.18 16.82
CA SER A 93 12.73 -5.89 17.34
C SER A 93 11.49 -4.98 17.35
N LYS A 94 10.30 -5.55 17.20
CA LYS A 94 9.03 -4.84 17.47
C LYS A 94 8.94 -4.33 18.92
N ASP A 95 9.64 -5.01 19.85
CA ASP A 95 9.69 -4.66 21.27
C ASP A 95 10.76 -3.61 21.60
N THR A 96 11.50 -3.14 20.59
CA THR A 96 12.46 -2.05 20.75
C THR A 96 11.73 -0.78 21.19
N VAL A 97 12.32 -0.12 22.20
CA VAL A 97 11.81 1.11 22.79
C VAL A 97 12.80 2.24 22.53
N ILE A 98 12.30 3.38 22.09
CA ILE A 98 13.09 4.61 21.89
C ILE A 98 12.70 5.61 22.96
N LYS A 99 13.67 6.04 23.77
CA LYS A 99 13.47 7.14 24.71
C LYS A 99 13.59 8.48 23.97
N ALA A 100 12.51 9.25 23.95
CA ALA A 100 12.49 10.55 23.28
C ALA A 100 13.48 11.53 23.89
N THR A 101 14.19 12.25 23.04
CA THR A 101 15.16 13.29 23.43
C THR A 101 14.52 14.68 23.54
N ALA A 102 15.24 15.67 24.03
CA ALA A 102 14.81 17.06 24.03
C ALA A 102 14.63 17.60 22.59
N SER A 103 15.48 17.15 21.65
CA SER A 103 15.35 17.50 20.24
C SER A 103 14.09 16.93 19.61
N ASP A 104 13.73 15.66 19.92
CA ASP A 104 12.48 15.05 19.45
C ASP A 104 11.26 15.82 19.95
N GLN A 105 11.27 16.21 21.23
CA GLN A 105 10.21 17.05 21.80
C GLN A 105 10.13 18.42 21.10
N ALA A 106 11.27 19.04 20.79
CA ALA A 106 11.29 20.33 20.11
C ALA A 106 10.74 20.23 18.69
N ILE A 107 11.14 19.20 17.92
CA ILE A 107 10.58 18.91 16.60
C ILE A 107 9.07 18.66 16.68
N GLY A 108 8.61 17.85 17.66
CA GLY A 108 7.20 17.57 17.86
C GLY A 108 6.32 18.80 18.09
N LYS A 109 6.91 19.92 18.54
CA LYS A 109 6.22 21.20 18.77
C LYS A 109 6.22 22.14 17.56
N ILE A 110 6.89 21.80 16.45
CA ILE A 110 6.85 22.57 15.21
C ILE A 110 5.49 22.37 14.56
N TYR A 111 4.63 23.40 14.62
CA TYR A 111 3.23 23.31 14.17
C TYR A 111 3.06 23.52 12.66
N GLU A 112 4.07 24.07 11.99
CA GLU A 112 4.06 24.32 10.54
C GLU A 112 4.16 23.04 9.70
N ILE A 113 4.54 21.93 10.33
CA ILE A 113 4.64 20.60 9.71
C ILE A 113 3.84 19.57 10.50
N SER A 114 3.41 18.48 9.84
CA SER A 114 2.64 17.41 10.52
C SER A 114 3.47 16.77 11.62
N ASN A 115 3.02 16.88 12.86
CA ASN A 115 3.65 16.30 14.03
C ASN A 115 2.60 15.80 15.02
N ASN A 116 3.08 15.17 16.09
CA ASN A 116 2.32 14.83 17.28
C ASN A 116 3.14 15.20 18.51
N ASN A 117 2.52 15.15 19.68
CA ASN A 117 3.17 15.50 20.92
C ASN A 117 4.15 14.39 21.35
N ILE A 118 5.44 14.65 21.21
CA ILE A 118 6.52 13.80 21.75
C ILE A 118 7.08 14.46 22.99
N VAL A 119 7.22 13.69 24.10
CA VAL A 119 7.69 14.20 25.39
C VAL A 119 9.06 13.62 25.71
N ALA A 120 10.04 14.49 25.96
CA ALA A 120 11.41 14.09 26.30
C ALA A 120 11.43 13.20 27.56
N GLY A 121 12.22 12.14 27.52
CA GLY A 121 12.34 11.15 28.58
C GLY A 121 11.25 10.08 28.60
N VAL A 122 10.19 10.21 27.77
CA VAL A 122 9.15 9.18 27.61
C VAL A 122 9.63 8.14 26.61
N ASP A 123 9.32 6.88 26.90
CA ASP A 123 9.62 5.74 26.07
C ASP A 123 8.51 5.49 25.05
N TYR A 124 8.87 5.35 23.76
CA TYR A 124 7.97 5.05 22.64
C TYR A 124 8.37 3.74 21.97
N THR A 125 7.42 2.83 21.80
CA THR A 125 7.65 1.55 21.12
C THR A 125 7.65 1.73 19.60
N ILE A 126 8.29 0.79 18.87
CA ILE A 126 8.27 0.77 17.41
C ILE A 126 6.83 0.79 16.84
N PRO A 127 5.87 -0.04 17.32
CA PRO A 127 4.48 0.03 16.85
C PRO A 127 3.81 1.40 17.05
N GLU A 128 4.06 2.08 18.16
CA GLU A 128 3.55 3.43 18.39
C GLU A 128 4.14 4.43 17.39
N LEU A 129 5.46 4.39 17.17
CA LEU A 129 6.12 5.28 16.21
C LEU A 129 5.68 5.02 14.77
N ILE A 130 5.48 3.76 14.36
CA ILE A 130 4.89 3.41 13.05
C ILE A 130 3.48 4.03 12.94
N THR A 131 2.63 3.83 13.95
CA THR A 131 1.27 4.36 13.99
C THR A 131 1.26 5.88 13.84
N MET A 132 2.09 6.59 14.61
CA MET A 132 2.20 8.04 14.54
C MET A 132 2.80 8.53 13.21
N THR A 133 3.68 7.74 12.58
CA THR A 133 4.23 8.05 11.24
C THR A 133 3.17 7.95 10.15
N VAL A 134 2.27 6.95 10.20
CA VAL A 134 1.31 6.72 9.12
C VAL A 134 -0.01 7.46 9.30
N VAL A 135 -0.59 7.54 10.52
CA VAL A 135 -1.93 8.08 10.75
C VAL A 135 -1.91 9.62 10.81
N PRO A 136 -1.30 10.28 11.80
CA PRO A 136 -1.18 11.75 11.80
C PRO A 136 -0.05 12.26 10.93
N SER A 137 0.68 11.36 10.24
CA SER A 137 1.80 11.74 9.37
C SER A 137 2.97 12.41 10.09
N SER A 138 3.23 12.03 11.34
CA SER A 138 4.23 12.66 12.21
C SER A 138 5.63 12.66 11.62
N ASN A 139 6.22 13.85 11.46
CA ASN A 139 7.61 13.99 11.05
C ASN A 139 8.56 13.56 12.17
N VAL A 140 8.32 13.98 13.41
CA VAL A 140 9.19 13.63 14.54
C VAL A 140 9.27 12.13 14.74
N SER A 141 8.14 11.40 14.70
CA SER A 141 8.15 9.93 14.84
C SER A 141 8.93 9.25 13.71
N THR A 142 8.84 9.79 12.48
CA THR A 142 9.61 9.31 11.34
C THR A 142 11.12 9.51 11.56
N LEU A 143 11.53 10.68 12.07
CA LEU A 143 12.94 10.99 12.33
C LEU A 143 13.51 10.15 13.48
N MET A 144 12.71 9.88 14.54
CA MET A 144 13.12 8.96 15.62
C MET A 144 13.41 7.55 15.07
N LEU A 145 12.58 7.04 14.14
CA LEU A 145 12.82 5.76 13.47
C LEU A 145 14.06 5.80 12.58
N ALA A 146 14.26 6.88 11.82
CA ALA A 146 15.43 7.08 10.98
C ALA A 146 16.71 7.10 11.81
N ASN A 147 16.72 7.84 12.92
CA ASN A 147 17.84 7.93 13.85
C ASN A 147 18.19 6.57 14.48
N LEU A 148 17.18 5.77 14.85
CA LEU A 148 17.41 4.40 15.34
C LEU A 148 18.14 3.56 14.29
N MET A 149 17.67 3.58 13.03
CA MET A 149 18.22 2.76 11.94
C MET A 149 19.61 3.19 11.47
N SER A 150 20.01 4.41 11.74
CA SER A 150 21.31 4.96 11.32
C SER A 150 22.26 5.26 12.49
N ASN A 151 21.87 4.89 13.71
CA ASN A 151 22.65 5.24 14.91
C ASN A 151 22.88 6.76 15.04
N ASN A 152 21.85 7.57 14.79
CA ASN A 152 21.85 9.04 14.79
C ASN A 152 22.78 9.67 13.72
N ASP A 153 22.95 9.03 12.57
CA ASP A 153 23.61 9.58 11.40
C ASP A 153 22.58 9.86 10.29
N PRO A 154 22.06 11.10 10.18
CA PRO A 154 21.08 11.46 9.17
C PRO A 154 21.57 11.32 7.73
N ASP A 155 22.84 11.65 7.45
CA ASP A 155 23.41 11.56 6.11
C ASP A 155 23.48 10.09 5.65
N ALA A 156 23.95 9.19 6.51
CA ALA A 156 23.98 7.75 6.25
C ALA A 156 22.58 7.16 6.04
N PHE A 157 21.57 7.68 6.75
CA PHE A 157 20.18 7.23 6.54
C PHE A 157 19.65 7.63 5.16
N ILE A 158 19.85 8.87 4.74
CA ILE A 158 19.40 9.37 3.43
C ILE A 158 20.15 8.65 2.30
N GLU A 159 21.46 8.41 2.46
CA GLU A 159 22.23 7.58 1.52
C GLU A 159 21.62 6.18 1.38
N ARG A 160 21.26 5.55 2.49
CA ARG A 160 20.58 4.24 2.50
C ARG A 160 19.22 4.28 1.78
N MET A 161 18.43 5.36 1.95
CA MET A 161 17.16 5.54 1.22
C MET A 161 17.41 5.60 -0.29
N ASN A 162 18.41 6.35 -0.74
CA ASN A 162 18.77 6.48 -2.16
C ASN A 162 19.32 5.16 -2.73
N ALA A 163 20.15 4.44 -1.97
CA ALA A 163 20.64 3.12 -2.35
C ALA A 163 19.49 2.11 -2.52
N LYS A 164 18.52 2.12 -1.59
CA LYS A 164 17.34 1.25 -1.68
C LYS A 164 16.43 1.63 -2.86
N ALA A 165 16.24 2.90 -3.14
CA ALA A 165 15.51 3.34 -4.32
C ALA A 165 16.13 2.79 -5.61
N LYS A 166 17.46 2.87 -5.74
CA LYS A 166 18.20 2.29 -6.86
C LYS A 166 18.05 0.77 -6.94
N GLU A 167 18.14 0.07 -5.81
CA GLU A 167 17.98 -1.39 -5.72
C GLU A 167 16.59 -1.84 -6.20
N LEU A 168 15.53 -1.09 -5.83
CA LEU A 168 14.15 -1.36 -6.24
C LEU A 168 13.85 -0.95 -7.69
N GLY A 169 14.78 -0.26 -8.39
CA GLY A 169 14.55 0.22 -9.75
C GLY A 169 13.79 1.55 -9.82
N MET A 170 13.75 2.35 -8.76
CA MET A 170 13.17 3.69 -8.70
C MET A 170 14.14 4.70 -9.33
N THR A 171 14.22 4.72 -10.65
CA THR A 171 15.27 5.43 -11.41
C THR A 171 15.11 6.95 -11.45
N ASN A 172 13.92 7.46 -11.11
CA ASN A 172 13.61 8.89 -11.12
C ASN A 172 13.33 9.44 -9.72
N THR A 173 13.95 8.83 -8.69
CA THR A 173 13.76 9.19 -7.30
C THR A 173 15.05 9.69 -6.67
N VAL A 174 14.95 10.82 -5.95
CA VAL A 174 16.02 11.38 -5.12
C VAL A 174 15.46 11.73 -3.76
N TRP A 175 16.04 11.12 -2.72
CA TRP A 175 15.71 11.41 -1.34
C TRP A 175 16.71 12.40 -0.76
N ASN A 176 16.22 13.50 -0.17
CA ASN A 176 16.99 14.53 0.53
C ASN A 176 16.66 14.57 2.03
N ASN A 177 15.61 13.89 2.45
CA ASN A 177 15.20 13.80 3.85
C ASN A 177 14.32 12.57 4.09
N PRO A 178 14.22 12.08 5.36
CA PRO A 178 13.46 10.86 5.69
C PRO A 178 11.94 10.99 5.66
N SER A 179 11.40 12.21 5.82
CA SER A 179 9.99 12.42 6.18
C SER A 179 9.14 13.12 5.10
N GLY A 180 9.79 13.77 4.13
CA GLY A 180 9.13 14.64 3.16
C GLY A 180 9.04 16.10 3.59
N ALA A 181 9.44 16.45 4.82
CA ALA A 181 9.63 17.83 5.25
C ALA A 181 11.08 18.25 4.99
N ALA A 182 11.31 19.40 4.36
CA ALA A 182 12.65 19.93 4.13
C ALA A 182 13.38 20.10 5.47
N ILE A 183 14.69 19.81 5.50
CA ILE A 183 15.51 19.86 6.73
C ILE A 183 15.47 21.23 7.38
N SER A 184 15.43 22.32 6.59
CA SER A 184 15.31 23.70 7.10
C SER A 184 14.06 23.93 7.95
N THR A 185 12.96 23.18 7.70
CA THR A 185 11.72 23.30 8.50
C THR A 185 11.86 22.71 9.90
N LEU A 186 12.93 21.94 10.16
CA LEU A 186 13.19 21.29 11.46
C LEU A 186 13.97 22.21 12.43
N GLN A 187 14.14 23.49 12.10
CA GLN A 187 14.66 24.55 12.96
C GLN A 187 16.03 24.22 13.61
N GLY A 188 16.86 23.41 12.93
CA GLY A 188 18.19 23.01 13.42
C GLY A 188 18.21 21.83 14.39
N TYR A 189 17.06 21.27 14.79
CA TYR A 189 17.00 20.10 15.67
C TYR A 189 17.31 18.77 14.97
N TYR A 190 17.34 18.79 13.62
CA TYR A 190 17.78 17.67 12.78
C TYR A 190 18.64 18.25 11.66
N GLN A 191 19.87 17.80 11.51
CA GLN A 191 20.86 18.40 10.62
C GLN A 191 21.47 17.35 9.70
N VAL A 192 21.75 17.75 8.46
CA VAL A 192 22.47 17.00 7.45
C VAL A 192 23.64 17.83 6.93
N ASN A 193 24.71 17.18 6.49
CA ASN A 193 25.89 17.84 5.96
C ASN A 193 26.03 17.67 4.44
N ASN A 194 25.57 16.54 3.92
CA ASN A 194 25.77 16.14 2.53
C ASN A 194 24.55 16.40 1.62
N TYR A 195 23.44 16.90 2.18
CA TYR A 195 22.20 17.14 1.45
C TYR A 195 21.74 18.59 1.60
N PRO A 196 21.11 19.20 0.56
CA PRO A 196 20.62 20.56 0.65
C PRO A 196 19.47 20.68 1.66
N ASN A 197 19.57 21.60 2.61
CA ASN A 197 18.56 21.77 3.67
C ASN A 197 17.17 22.15 3.16
N ASP A 198 17.09 22.88 2.04
CA ASP A 198 15.82 23.34 1.44
C ASP A 198 15.31 22.43 0.33
N ALA A 199 16.02 21.33 0.03
CA ALA A 199 15.61 20.43 -1.03
C ALA A 199 14.41 19.58 -0.61
N ALA A 200 13.36 19.58 -1.44
CA ALA A 200 12.32 18.58 -1.36
C ALA A 200 12.83 17.23 -1.87
N ASN A 201 12.19 16.15 -1.45
CA ASN A 201 12.32 14.86 -2.13
C ASN A 201 11.70 14.94 -3.52
N GLN A 202 12.21 14.14 -4.44
CA GLN A 202 11.67 14.04 -5.79
C GLN A 202 11.43 12.58 -6.15
N THR A 203 10.29 12.28 -6.76
CA THR A 203 9.94 10.93 -7.23
C THR A 203 8.89 11.02 -8.34
N THR A 204 8.43 9.87 -8.82
CA THR A 204 7.36 9.76 -9.83
C THR A 204 6.25 8.81 -9.32
N ALA A 205 5.08 8.84 -9.97
CA ALA A 205 4.02 7.88 -9.64
C ALA A 205 4.45 6.44 -9.95
N ARG A 206 5.27 6.24 -11.00
CA ARG A 206 5.90 4.93 -11.31
C ARG A 206 6.75 4.45 -10.14
N ASP A 207 7.70 5.26 -9.69
CA ASP A 207 8.64 4.86 -8.66
C ASP A 207 7.95 4.59 -7.31
N LEU A 208 6.95 5.42 -6.95
CA LEU A 208 6.13 5.15 -5.78
C LEU A 208 5.30 3.87 -5.92
N GLY A 209 4.78 3.58 -7.12
CA GLY A 209 4.11 2.32 -7.41
C GLY A 209 5.03 1.12 -7.21
N ILE A 210 6.30 1.22 -7.65
CA ILE A 210 7.33 0.19 -7.44
C ILE A 210 7.60 0.00 -5.95
N LEU A 211 7.85 1.08 -5.20
CA LEU A 211 8.06 1.03 -3.76
C LEU A 211 6.91 0.33 -3.04
N VAL A 212 5.67 0.76 -3.32
CA VAL A 212 4.49 0.22 -2.64
C VAL A 212 4.23 -1.24 -3.02
N TYR A 213 4.44 -1.61 -4.31
CA TYR A 213 4.35 -3.00 -4.75
C TYR A 213 5.28 -3.91 -3.92
N HIS A 214 6.56 -3.54 -3.80
CA HIS A 214 7.51 -4.31 -3.01
C HIS A 214 7.15 -4.28 -1.53
N PHE A 215 6.74 -3.13 -1.00
CA PHE A 215 6.43 -2.99 0.43
C PHE A 215 5.30 -3.93 0.86
N ILE A 216 4.15 -3.87 0.21
CA ILE A 216 2.98 -4.68 0.64
C ILE A 216 3.11 -6.17 0.34
N ASN A 217 3.95 -6.55 -0.64
CA ASN A 217 4.21 -7.96 -0.96
C ASN A 217 5.28 -8.58 -0.06
N GLN A 218 6.29 -7.81 0.35
CA GLN A 218 7.37 -8.31 1.22
C GLN A 218 7.03 -8.13 2.71
N TYR A 219 6.38 -7.03 3.07
CA TYR A 219 6.09 -6.65 4.45
C TYR A 219 4.61 -6.25 4.63
N PRO A 220 3.65 -7.17 4.41
CA PRO A 220 2.21 -6.86 4.45
C PRO A 220 1.72 -6.37 5.81
N ASP A 221 2.47 -6.59 6.89
CA ASP A 221 2.15 -6.15 8.24
C ASP A 221 1.99 -4.62 8.37
N ILE A 222 2.54 -3.83 7.43
CA ILE A 222 2.32 -2.37 7.39
C ILE A 222 0.82 -2.04 7.32
N LEU A 223 0.03 -2.87 6.66
CA LEU A 223 -1.41 -2.66 6.51
C LEU A 223 -2.17 -2.75 7.84
N ASN A 224 -1.60 -3.37 8.87
CA ASN A 224 -2.18 -3.40 10.22
C ASN A 224 -2.16 -2.01 10.90
N TYR A 225 -1.28 -1.12 10.43
CA TYR A 225 -1.13 0.25 10.97
C TYR A 225 -1.87 1.31 10.14
N THR A 226 -2.22 1.01 8.88
CA THR A 226 -2.76 1.99 7.94
C THR A 226 -4.26 1.87 7.69
N ASN A 227 -4.92 0.83 8.23
CA ASN A 227 -6.29 0.44 7.91
C ASN A 227 -7.37 1.03 8.83
N GLN A 228 -7.01 1.94 9.74
CA GLN A 228 -7.92 2.54 10.71
C GLN A 228 -8.08 4.03 10.47
N ALA A 229 -9.34 4.49 10.48
CA ALA A 229 -9.65 5.92 10.33
C ALA A 229 -9.29 6.73 11.59
N GLN A 230 -9.28 6.11 12.76
CA GLN A 230 -8.90 6.71 14.04
C GLN A 230 -8.11 5.71 14.88
N VAL A 231 -7.05 6.18 15.54
CA VAL A 231 -6.21 5.36 16.43
C VAL A 231 -5.83 6.12 17.68
N THR A 232 -5.64 5.38 18.78
CA THR A 232 -5.15 5.92 20.06
C THR A 232 -3.83 5.26 20.43
N VAL A 233 -2.80 6.06 20.69
CA VAL A 233 -1.49 5.61 21.22
C VAL A 233 -1.37 5.95 22.70
N LYS A 234 -0.43 5.32 23.40
CA LYS A 234 -0.16 5.55 24.85
C LYS A 234 -1.40 5.42 25.74
N LYS A 235 -2.36 4.58 25.35
CA LYS A 235 -3.65 4.44 26.03
C LYS A 235 -3.50 4.18 27.54
N GLY A 236 -4.25 4.94 28.33
CA GLY A 236 -4.25 4.84 29.81
C GLY A 236 -3.03 5.46 30.48
N THR A 237 -2.21 6.23 29.76
CA THR A 237 -1.08 6.98 30.31
C THR A 237 -1.33 8.49 30.23
N PRO A 238 -0.56 9.33 30.94
CA PRO A 238 -0.64 10.79 30.79
C PRO A 238 -0.27 11.32 29.37
N TYR A 239 0.20 10.44 28.51
CA TYR A 239 0.65 10.72 27.13
C TYR A 239 -0.30 10.12 26.10
N GLU A 240 -1.53 9.76 26.52
CA GLU A 240 -2.54 9.24 25.60
C GLU A 240 -2.91 10.29 24.55
N GLU A 241 -2.91 9.89 23.28
CA GLU A 241 -3.24 10.76 22.17
C GLU A 241 -4.03 9.98 21.13
N THR A 242 -5.10 10.59 20.60
CA THR A 242 -5.94 9.99 19.57
C THR A 242 -5.81 10.80 18.28
N PHE A 243 -5.61 10.09 17.17
CA PHE A 243 -5.41 10.68 15.85
C PHE A 243 -6.48 10.24 14.87
N ASP A 244 -6.94 11.15 14.06
CA ASP A 244 -7.70 10.89 12.86
C ASP A 244 -6.76 10.77 11.65
N THR A 245 -7.12 9.92 10.70
CA THR A 245 -6.35 9.72 9.48
C THR A 245 -6.59 10.83 8.47
N TYR A 246 -5.59 11.12 7.65
CA TYR A 246 -5.74 11.91 6.42
C TYR A 246 -6.14 11.06 5.21
N ASN A 247 -6.24 9.74 5.37
CA ASN A 247 -6.76 8.84 4.34
C ASN A 247 -8.28 8.74 4.43
N TYR A 248 -8.98 9.69 3.85
CA TYR A 248 -10.44 9.76 3.92
C TYR A 248 -11.16 8.68 3.12
N SER A 249 -10.45 7.81 2.38
CA SER A 249 -11.05 6.64 1.71
C SER A 249 -11.13 5.39 2.61
N LEU A 250 -10.55 5.42 3.82
CA LEU A 250 -10.66 4.32 4.77
C LEU A 250 -12.11 4.12 5.26
N PRO A 251 -12.49 2.89 5.66
CA PRO A 251 -13.78 2.62 6.29
C PRO A 251 -14.02 3.55 7.48
N GLY A 252 -15.19 4.22 7.51
CA GLY A 252 -15.56 5.18 8.55
C GLY A 252 -15.15 6.63 8.28
N ALA A 253 -14.34 6.91 7.25
CA ALA A 253 -13.96 8.25 6.84
C ALA A 253 -14.90 8.82 5.74
N LYS A 254 -14.73 10.12 5.41
CA LYS A 254 -15.65 10.91 4.54
C LYS A 254 -15.90 10.27 3.17
N TYR A 255 -14.87 9.73 2.53
CA TYR A 255 -14.92 9.13 1.19
C TYR A 255 -14.75 7.60 1.24
N ALA A 256 -15.19 6.97 2.31
CA ALA A 256 -15.02 5.55 2.54
C ALA A 256 -15.31 4.71 1.29
N LEU A 257 -14.31 3.92 0.88
CA LEU A 257 -14.39 3.01 -0.25
C LEU A 257 -14.14 1.58 0.20
N LYS A 258 -15.04 0.67 -0.19
CA LYS A 258 -14.98 -0.74 0.22
C LYS A 258 -13.65 -1.37 -0.18
N GLY A 259 -12.96 -1.93 0.82
CA GLY A 259 -11.73 -2.69 0.64
C GLY A 259 -10.45 -1.86 0.74
N VAL A 260 -10.54 -0.52 0.91
CA VAL A 260 -9.36 0.31 1.21
C VAL A 260 -8.81 -0.05 2.59
N ASP A 261 -7.51 -0.35 2.65
CA ASP A 261 -6.77 -0.76 3.85
C ASP A 261 -5.45 0.00 4.05
N GLY A 262 -5.23 1.05 3.26
CA GLY A 262 -4.05 1.91 3.35
C GLY A 262 -4.03 2.95 2.23
N LEU A 263 -2.95 3.71 2.01
CA LEU A 263 -1.63 3.54 2.62
C LEU A 263 -1.15 4.85 3.24
N LYS A 264 -0.95 5.92 2.40
CA LYS A 264 -0.35 7.19 2.85
C LYS A 264 -0.78 8.37 1.99
N THR A 265 -0.93 9.50 2.63
CA THR A 265 -1.12 10.81 1.99
C THR A 265 0.12 11.68 2.13
N GLY A 266 0.28 12.65 1.26
CA GLY A 266 1.36 13.64 1.32
C GLY A 266 0.88 14.98 0.80
N SER A 267 1.26 16.06 1.47
CA SER A 267 0.86 17.41 1.07
C SER A 267 2.01 18.38 1.32
N SER A 268 2.31 19.23 0.35
CA SER A 268 3.35 20.26 0.45
C SER A 268 3.07 21.42 -0.53
N PRO A 269 3.65 22.60 -0.30
CA PRO A 269 3.52 23.70 -1.26
C PRO A 269 4.00 23.37 -2.68
N ARG A 270 4.98 22.45 -2.81
CA ARG A 270 5.55 22.04 -4.11
C ARG A 270 4.83 20.88 -4.74
N GLY A 271 4.32 19.95 -3.92
CA GLY A 271 3.68 18.73 -4.38
C GLY A 271 2.17 18.82 -4.48
N ALA A 272 1.55 19.90 -3.99
CA ALA A 272 0.12 19.99 -3.75
C ALA A 272 -0.38 18.79 -2.92
N PHE A 273 -1.45 18.11 -3.31
CA PHE A 273 -2.05 17.04 -2.50
C PHE A 273 -1.88 15.68 -3.20
N ASN A 274 -1.21 14.76 -2.52
CA ASN A 274 -0.87 13.43 -3.01
C ASN A 274 -1.57 12.35 -2.20
N TYR A 275 -1.83 11.20 -2.83
CA TYR A 275 -2.53 10.09 -2.21
C TYR A 275 -2.07 8.74 -2.77
N ILE A 276 -1.72 7.81 -1.89
CA ILE A 276 -1.53 6.40 -2.23
C ILE A 276 -2.59 5.59 -1.50
N ALA A 277 -3.35 4.78 -2.25
CA ALA A 277 -4.27 3.80 -1.70
C ALA A 277 -3.80 2.38 -1.98
N THR A 278 -4.08 1.48 -1.03
CA THR A 278 -4.11 0.04 -1.25
C THR A 278 -5.52 -0.47 -0.98
N ILE A 279 -5.99 -1.37 -1.85
CA ILE A 279 -7.37 -1.84 -1.81
C ILE A 279 -7.40 -3.34 -2.09
N LYS A 280 -8.14 -4.11 -1.29
CA LYS A 280 -8.33 -5.55 -1.53
C LYS A 280 -9.81 -5.89 -1.61
N ARG A 281 -10.20 -6.56 -2.70
CA ARG A 281 -11.54 -7.14 -2.89
C ARG A 281 -11.40 -8.58 -3.36
N GLY A 282 -11.81 -9.52 -2.52
CA GLY A 282 -11.56 -10.93 -2.75
C GLY A 282 -10.06 -11.23 -2.81
N ASN A 283 -9.61 -11.85 -3.88
CA ASN A 283 -8.20 -12.16 -4.12
C ASN A 283 -7.44 -11.08 -4.92
N GLN A 284 -8.13 -10.08 -5.46
CA GLN A 284 -7.51 -8.98 -6.19
C GLN A 284 -7.15 -7.84 -5.26
N ARG A 285 -5.90 -7.38 -5.31
CA ARG A 285 -5.39 -6.18 -4.67
C ARG A 285 -5.03 -5.14 -5.73
N LEU A 286 -5.38 -3.88 -5.50
CA LEU A 286 -4.93 -2.76 -6.32
C LEU A 286 -4.06 -1.82 -5.51
N ILE A 287 -3.18 -1.09 -6.21
CA ILE A 287 -2.41 0.04 -5.70
C ILE A 287 -2.75 1.23 -6.58
N ALA A 288 -3.14 2.34 -5.96
CA ALA A 288 -3.40 3.61 -6.61
C ALA A 288 -2.38 4.65 -6.15
N VAL A 289 -1.76 5.36 -7.08
CA VAL A 289 -0.88 6.51 -6.80
C VAL A 289 -1.43 7.72 -7.52
N ILE A 290 -1.76 8.76 -6.76
CA ILE A 290 -2.36 10.02 -7.22
C ILE A 290 -1.45 11.15 -6.75
N MET A 291 -0.97 11.98 -7.67
CA MET A 291 -0.02 13.05 -7.34
C MET A 291 -0.43 14.40 -7.90
N GLY A 292 -0.25 15.44 -7.10
CA GLY A 292 -0.44 16.82 -7.53
C GLY A 292 -1.90 17.16 -7.79
N VAL A 293 -2.79 16.88 -6.85
CA VAL A 293 -4.21 17.27 -6.92
C VAL A 293 -4.36 18.70 -6.45
N GLY A 294 -5.07 19.52 -7.23
CA GLY A 294 -5.43 20.89 -6.85
C GLY A 294 -4.25 21.85 -6.73
N ASP A 295 -4.50 22.94 -6.04
CA ASP A 295 -3.53 23.99 -5.73
C ASP A 295 -3.31 24.06 -4.22
N TRP A 296 -2.08 24.28 -3.78
CA TRP A 296 -1.76 24.43 -2.35
C TRP A 296 -2.48 25.60 -1.68
N ALA A 297 -2.83 26.65 -2.44
CA ALA A 297 -3.61 27.76 -1.92
C ALA A 297 -5.05 27.38 -1.52
N ASP A 298 -5.58 26.31 -2.10
CA ASP A 298 -6.87 25.71 -1.75
C ASP A 298 -6.66 24.47 -0.89
N GLN A 299 -6.72 24.63 0.44
CA GLN A 299 -6.49 23.53 1.39
C GLN A 299 -7.54 22.42 1.33
N ASP A 300 -8.69 22.63 0.69
CA ASP A 300 -9.66 21.56 0.41
C ASP A 300 -9.13 20.54 -0.61
N GLY A 301 -8.02 20.82 -1.26
CA GLY A 301 -7.28 19.86 -2.09
C GLY A 301 -6.92 18.56 -1.38
N GLU A 302 -6.79 18.57 -0.03
CA GLU A 302 -6.59 17.34 0.74
C GLU A 302 -7.80 16.40 0.66
N TYR A 303 -9.00 16.92 0.41
CA TYR A 303 -10.22 16.14 0.19
C TYR A 303 -10.33 15.72 -1.28
N TYR A 304 -10.04 16.61 -2.25
CA TYR A 304 -10.25 16.36 -3.69
C TYR A 304 -9.44 15.17 -4.23
N ARG A 305 -8.28 14.84 -3.64
CA ARG A 305 -7.47 13.68 -4.04
C ARG A 305 -8.20 12.35 -3.92
N HIS A 306 -9.17 12.21 -3.00
CA HIS A 306 -9.90 10.97 -2.75
C HIS A 306 -10.96 10.67 -3.82
N PRO A 307 -11.82 11.58 -4.25
CA PRO A 307 -12.72 11.38 -5.39
C PRO A 307 -12.01 10.88 -6.66
N PHE A 308 -10.88 11.47 -7.04
CA PHE A 308 -10.10 11.02 -8.20
C PHE A 308 -9.53 9.61 -8.01
N GLY A 309 -8.90 9.36 -6.87
CA GLY A 309 -8.33 8.04 -6.57
C GLY A 309 -9.41 6.95 -6.53
N ASN A 310 -10.53 7.22 -5.86
CA ASN A 310 -11.63 6.29 -5.72
C ASN A 310 -12.29 5.96 -7.09
N ALA A 311 -12.46 6.97 -7.97
CA ALA A 311 -13.03 6.77 -9.31
C ALA A 311 -12.13 5.85 -10.17
N LEU A 312 -10.81 6.05 -10.12
CA LEU A 312 -9.85 5.18 -10.83
C LEU A 312 -9.84 3.75 -10.26
N ILE A 313 -9.93 3.60 -8.96
CA ILE A 313 -10.03 2.29 -8.30
C ILE A 313 -11.28 1.54 -8.75
N GLU A 314 -12.44 2.20 -8.76
CA GLU A 314 -13.70 1.59 -9.22
C GLU A 314 -13.63 1.22 -10.72
N LYS A 315 -13.06 2.10 -11.55
CA LYS A 315 -12.80 1.79 -12.96
C LYS A 315 -11.95 0.54 -13.12
N ALA A 316 -10.83 0.45 -12.37
CA ALA A 316 -9.93 -0.69 -12.46
C ALA A 316 -10.61 -1.99 -12.02
N TYR A 317 -11.37 -1.98 -10.91
CA TYR A 317 -12.16 -3.15 -10.52
C TYR A 317 -13.29 -3.50 -11.49
N LYS A 318 -13.86 -2.51 -12.18
CA LYS A 318 -14.86 -2.74 -13.22
C LYS A 318 -14.25 -3.43 -14.43
N ASP A 319 -13.09 -2.95 -14.89
CA ASP A 319 -12.50 -3.32 -16.17
C ASP A 319 -11.58 -4.55 -16.07
N PHE A 320 -11.00 -4.84 -14.91
CA PHE A 320 -10.01 -5.90 -14.71
C PHE A 320 -10.37 -6.85 -13.57
N GLY A 321 -9.80 -8.06 -13.62
CA GLY A 321 -9.92 -9.09 -12.58
C GLY A 321 -8.65 -9.90 -12.44
N TYR A 322 -8.36 -10.39 -11.24
CA TYR A 322 -7.29 -11.33 -10.95
C TYR A 322 -7.85 -12.75 -10.92
N LYS A 323 -7.55 -13.55 -11.96
CA LYS A 323 -8.16 -14.86 -12.19
C LYS A 323 -7.14 -15.98 -12.10
N LYS A 324 -7.57 -17.12 -11.55
CA LYS A 324 -6.87 -18.39 -11.69
C LYS A 324 -7.05 -18.87 -13.13
N LEU A 325 -5.93 -19.06 -13.84
CA LEU A 325 -5.90 -19.57 -15.21
C LEU A 325 -5.56 -21.06 -15.27
N LEU A 326 -4.68 -21.53 -14.36
CA LEU A 326 -4.32 -22.94 -14.24
C LEU A 326 -4.29 -23.37 -12.77
N ASP A 327 -4.58 -24.65 -12.54
CA ASP A 327 -4.39 -25.27 -11.23
C ASP A 327 -2.92 -25.70 -11.04
N ALA A 328 -2.52 -25.95 -9.80
CA ALA A 328 -1.24 -26.59 -9.52
C ALA A 328 -1.22 -28.02 -10.07
N GLY A 329 -0.02 -28.56 -10.28
CA GLY A 329 0.20 -29.91 -10.79
C GLY A 329 0.52 -29.95 -12.29
N VAL A 330 0.23 -31.07 -12.92
CA VAL A 330 0.59 -31.29 -14.32
C VAL A 330 -0.41 -30.61 -15.25
N GLN A 331 0.09 -29.73 -16.13
CA GLN A 331 -0.69 -28.93 -17.07
C GLN A 331 -0.16 -29.10 -18.48
N LYS A 332 -1.05 -29.05 -19.49
CA LYS A 332 -0.69 -29.08 -20.90
C LYS A 332 -0.77 -27.67 -21.48
N ILE A 333 0.35 -27.13 -21.93
CA ILE A 333 0.48 -25.78 -22.47
C ILE A 333 1.21 -25.88 -23.83
N ASP A 334 0.65 -25.35 -24.90
CA ASP A 334 1.19 -25.41 -26.27
C ASP A 334 1.63 -26.81 -26.70
N GLY A 335 0.83 -27.83 -26.32
CA GLY A 335 1.10 -29.24 -26.68
C GLY A 335 2.15 -29.95 -25.86
N LYS A 336 2.88 -29.24 -24.99
CA LYS A 336 3.86 -29.78 -24.04
C LYS A 336 3.29 -29.91 -22.64
N THR A 337 3.89 -30.75 -21.83
CA THR A 337 3.48 -31.01 -20.44
C THR A 337 4.44 -30.29 -19.50
N TYR A 338 3.88 -29.58 -18.53
CA TYR A 338 4.61 -28.82 -17.50
C TYR A 338 4.05 -29.12 -16.11
N THR A 339 4.90 -29.06 -15.09
CA THR A 339 4.49 -29.14 -13.69
C THR A 339 4.51 -27.76 -13.05
N LEU A 340 3.36 -27.33 -12.48
CA LEU A 340 3.19 -26.10 -11.73
C LEU A 340 3.17 -26.42 -10.22
N GLU A 341 4.05 -25.80 -9.44
CA GLU A 341 4.08 -25.98 -7.97
C GLU A 341 2.87 -25.37 -7.28
N LYS A 342 2.30 -24.31 -7.85
CA LYS A 342 1.14 -23.57 -7.33
C LYS A 342 0.22 -23.18 -8.47
N PRO A 343 -1.07 -22.85 -8.20
CA PRO A 343 -1.98 -22.34 -9.22
C PRO A 343 -1.42 -21.05 -9.85
N PHE A 344 -1.59 -20.92 -11.17
CA PHE A 344 -1.22 -19.72 -11.91
C PHE A 344 -2.39 -18.75 -12.00
N TYR A 345 -2.17 -17.55 -11.53
CA TYR A 345 -3.11 -16.44 -11.58
C TYR A 345 -2.55 -15.32 -12.45
N ALA A 346 -3.42 -14.61 -13.14
CA ALA A 346 -3.05 -13.43 -13.90
C ALA A 346 -4.13 -12.34 -13.81
N THR A 347 -3.71 -11.12 -14.05
CA THR A 347 -4.62 -10.00 -14.28
C THR A 347 -5.17 -10.09 -15.70
N VAL A 348 -6.50 -9.97 -15.84
CA VAL A 348 -7.18 -10.07 -17.12
C VAL A 348 -8.20 -8.95 -17.30
N LYS A 349 -8.38 -8.46 -18.51
CA LYS A 349 -9.43 -7.50 -18.85
C LYS A 349 -10.78 -8.24 -18.90
N LYS A 350 -11.76 -7.75 -18.16
CA LYS A 350 -13.10 -8.33 -18.13
C LYS A 350 -13.82 -8.15 -19.47
N GLY A 351 -14.49 -9.20 -19.94
CA GLY A 351 -15.17 -9.20 -21.21
C GLY A 351 -14.27 -9.34 -22.46
N ALA A 352 -12.94 -9.37 -22.27
CA ALA A 352 -12.02 -9.72 -23.34
C ALA A 352 -11.97 -11.25 -23.56
N LYS A 353 -11.40 -11.69 -24.70
CA LYS A 353 -11.08 -13.11 -24.95
C LYS A 353 -10.12 -13.60 -23.86
N GLU A 354 -10.22 -14.87 -23.52
CA GLU A 354 -9.25 -15.48 -22.59
C GLU A 354 -7.82 -15.32 -23.13
N PRO A 355 -6.87 -14.92 -22.26
CA PRO A 355 -5.50 -14.69 -22.67
C PRO A 355 -4.81 -15.99 -23.10
N THR A 356 -3.87 -15.89 -24.00
CA THR A 356 -3.04 -17.00 -24.44
C THR A 356 -1.94 -17.24 -23.39
N LEU A 357 -1.69 -18.51 -23.10
CA LEU A 357 -0.61 -18.95 -22.22
C LEU A 357 0.52 -19.57 -23.04
N ALA A 358 1.75 -19.22 -22.72
CA ALA A 358 2.95 -19.79 -23.36
C ALA A 358 4.05 -20.01 -22.33
N VAL A 359 4.95 -20.94 -22.61
CA VAL A 359 6.18 -21.12 -21.82
C VAL A 359 7.37 -20.62 -22.63
N LYS A 360 8.07 -19.61 -22.10
CA LYS A 360 9.28 -19.03 -22.68
C LYS A 360 10.42 -19.11 -21.67
N ASP A 361 11.55 -19.68 -22.06
CA ASP A 361 12.76 -19.81 -21.22
C ASP A 361 12.49 -20.43 -19.83
N GLY A 362 11.57 -21.42 -19.76
CA GLY A 362 11.17 -22.08 -18.51
C GLY A 362 10.20 -21.28 -17.64
N TYR A 363 9.62 -20.19 -18.16
CA TYR A 363 8.61 -19.39 -17.46
C TYR A 363 7.28 -19.42 -18.19
N LEU A 364 6.23 -19.75 -17.45
CA LEU A 364 4.85 -19.62 -17.90
C LEU A 364 4.48 -18.15 -17.92
N THR A 365 4.11 -17.65 -19.09
CA THR A 365 3.72 -16.26 -19.36
C THR A 365 2.28 -16.19 -19.83
N VAL A 366 1.66 -15.05 -19.65
CA VAL A 366 0.31 -14.74 -20.12
C VAL A 366 0.37 -13.58 -21.13
N ASP A 367 -0.27 -13.74 -22.28
CA ASP A 367 -0.49 -12.66 -23.24
C ASP A 367 -1.86 -12.05 -22.98
N ASN A 368 -1.88 -10.97 -22.21
CA ASN A 368 -3.08 -10.27 -21.72
C ASN A 368 -3.11 -8.78 -22.13
N ASP A 369 -2.25 -8.36 -23.07
CA ASP A 369 -2.05 -6.97 -23.49
C ASP A 369 -1.66 -6.01 -22.34
N LEU A 370 -1.17 -6.53 -21.23
CA LEU A 370 -0.70 -5.75 -20.07
C LEU A 370 0.83 -5.87 -19.96
N TYR A 371 1.41 -4.88 -19.27
CA TYR A 371 2.83 -4.91 -18.94
C TYR A 371 3.01 -4.60 -17.45
N THR A 372 4.09 -5.12 -16.87
CA THR A 372 4.47 -4.83 -15.47
C THR A 372 5.08 -3.45 -15.34
N LEU A 373 4.94 -2.83 -14.18
CA LEU A 373 5.36 -1.46 -13.91
C LEU A 373 6.87 -1.24 -14.10
N SER A 374 7.68 -2.28 -13.85
CA SER A 374 9.13 -2.30 -14.07
C SER A 374 9.61 -3.69 -14.43
N GLU A 375 10.83 -3.79 -15.00
CA GLU A 375 11.48 -5.06 -15.33
C GLU A 375 11.77 -5.94 -14.09
N GLY A 376 11.93 -5.33 -12.91
CA GLY A 376 12.11 -6.03 -11.63
C GLY A 376 10.85 -6.69 -11.09
N ILE A 377 9.68 -6.35 -11.64
CA ILE A 377 8.38 -6.92 -11.24
C ILE A 377 7.95 -7.94 -12.29
N ARG A 378 7.78 -9.20 -11.87
CA ARG A 378 7.44 -10.32 -12.75
C ARG A 378 6.04 -10.82 -12.47
N ASP A 379 5.26 -11.05 -13.53
CA ASP A 379 3.92 -11.65 -13.51
C ASP A 379 3.91 -13.07 -14.11
N ASP A 380 5.08 -13.60 -14.42
CA ASP A 380 5.29 -14.97 -14.91
C ASP A 380 5.58 -15.95 -13.76
N MET A 381 5.58 -17.24 -14.09
CA MET A 381 5.85 -18.31 -13.12
C MET A 381 6.87 -19.30 -13.71
N LYS A 382 7.92 -19.61 -12.95
CA LYS A 382 8.84 -20.69 -13.32
C LYS A 382 8.12 -22.03 -13.34
N VAL A 383 8.32 -22.83 -14.39
CA VAL A 383 7.71 -24.15 -14.56
C VAL A 383 8.76 -25.16 -15.02
N GLU A 384 8.54 -26.44 -14.72
CA GLU A 384 9.40 -27.56 -15.14
C GLU A 384 8.72 -28.32 -16.25
N GLU A 385 9.44 -28.59 -17.35
CA GLU A 385 8.94 -29.42 -18.45
C GLU A 385 8.90 -30.90 -18.01
N GLY A 386 7.77 -31.56 -18.28
CA GLY A 386 7.53 -32.96 -17.92
C GLY A 386 6.56 -33.13 -16.75
N SER A 387 6.12 -34.37 -16.52
CA SER A 387 5.37 -34.79 -15.35
C SER A 387 6.34 -35.04 -14.18
N LYS A 388 5.93 -34.70 -12.94
CA LYS A 388 6.69 -35.21 -11.77
C LYS A 388 6.85 -36.72 -11.91
N PRO A 389 8.03 -37.29 -11.63
CA PRO A 389 8.16 -38.75 -11.60
C PRO A 389 7.13 -39.26 -10.61
N GLU A 390 6.27 -40.18 -11.04
CA GLU A 390 5.45 -40.96 -10.12
C GLU A 390 6.38 -41.46 -9.02
N LEU A 391 6.02 -41.21 -7.77
CA LEU A 391 6.67 -41.86 -6.63
C LEU A 391 6.67 -43.36 -6.95
N VAL A 392 7.84 -43.89 -7.31
CA VAL A 392 8.06 -45.31 -7.56
C VAL A 392 7.56 -46.01 -6.30
N LYS A 393 6.42 -46.69 -6.41
CA LYS A 393 6.01 -47.67 -5.41
C LYS A 393 7.12 -48.74 -5.45
N GLU A 394 8.06 -48.62 -4.51
CA GLU A 394 9.00 -49.71 -4.27
C GLU A 394 8.18 -50.98 -4.03
N THR A 395 8.12 -51.86 -5.00
CA THR A 395 7.71 -53.23 -4.85
C THR A 395 8.73 -53.89 -3.94
N VAL A 396 8.50 -53.89 -2.65
CA VAL A 396 9.29 -54.59 -1.67
C VAL A 396 9.05 -56.10 -1.89
N SER A 397 9.96 -56.71 -2.64
CA SER A 397 10.19 -58.14 -2.60
C SER A 397 10.70 -58.52 -1.20
N GLY A 398 9.98 -59.46 -0.56
CA GLY A 398 10.05 -59.76 0.87
C GLY A 398 11.43 -60.06 1.45
N LYS A 399 11.67 -59.48 2.61
CA LYS A 399 12.34 -60.10 3.73
C LYS A 399 11.72 -59.57 5.04
N LYS A 400 11.09 -60.49 5.79
CA LYS A 400 10.58 -60.20 7.13
C LYS A 400 11.72 -59.86 8.07
N THR A 401 11.76 -58.66 8.57
CA THR A 401 12.42 -58.28 9.83
C THR A 401 11.44 -57.49 10.67
N THR A 402 11.20 -58.00 11.84
CA THR A 402 10.31 -57.44 12.87
C THR A 402 10.89 -56.14 13.40
N ALA A 403 10.22 -55.00 13.12
CA ALA A 403 10.49 -53.73 13.73
C ALA A 403 9.21 -53.16 14.37
N LYS A 404 9.35 -52.70 15.60
CA LYS A 404 8.30 -52.18 16.48
C LYS A 404 7.51 -51.01 15.84
N HIS A 405 6.19 -51.14 15.83
CA HIS A 405 5.25 -50.10 15.42
C HIS A 405 5.30 -48.87 16.37
N SER A 406 5.72 -47.72 15.86
CA SER A 406 5.24 -46.43 16.36
C SER A 406 3.94 -46.11 15.61
N LYS A 407 2.81 -46.10 16.31
CA LYS A 407 1.51 -45.72 15.71
C LYS A 407 1.50 -44.22 15.46
N TRP A 408 1.61 -43.80 14.21
CA TRP A 408 1.19 -42.46 13.78
C TRP A 408 -0.33 -42.46 13.66
N LEU A 409 -0.99 -41.44 14.25
CA LEU A 409 -2.43 -41.22 14.17
C LEU A 409 -2.79 -40.92 12.70
N SER A 410 -3.74 -41.67 12.13
CA SER A 410 -4.28 -41.46 10.79
C SER A 410 -5.17 -40.22 10.73
N LEU A 411 -5.35 -39.66 9.52
CA LEU A 411 -6.17 -38.47 9.26
C LEU A 411 -7.62 -38.61 9.81
N ASP A 412 -8.14 -39.83 9.87
CA ASP A 412 -9.46 -40.16 10.39
C ASP A 412 -9.61 -39.85 11.90
N HIS A 413 -8.52 -39.93 12.65
CA HIS A 413 -8.50 -39.54 14.08
C HIS A 413 -8.59 -38.03 14.28
N PHE A 414 -8.10 -37.22 13.34
CA PHE A 414 -8.25 -35.75 13.38
C PHE A 414 -9.69 -35.31 13.13
N LEU A 415 -10.42 -35.98 12.25
CA LEU A 415 -11.83 -35.67 11.95
C LEU A 415 -12.75 -35.94 13.16
N ILE A 416 -12.37 -36.82 14.07
CA ILE A 416 -13.11 -37.12 15.30
C ILE A 416 -12.67 -36.24 16.47
N LEU A 417 -11.39 -35.87 16.53
CA LEU A 417 -10.85 -35.07 17.65
C LEU A 417 -11.23 -33.57 17.55
N ILE A 418 -11.38 -33.02 16.37
CA ILE A 418 -11.75 -31.60 16.16
C ILE A 418 -13.14 -31.27 16.73
N PRO A 419 -14.22 -32.05 16.44
CA PRO A 419 -15.53 -31.81 17.05
C PRO A 419 -15.54 -31.92 18.55
N ILE A 420 -14.80 -32.89 19.11
CA ILE A 420 -14.66 -33.09 20.57
C ILE A 420 -13.97 -31.88 21.21
N LEU A 421 -12.92 -31.35 20.60
CA LEU A 421 -12.22 -30.17 21.11
C LEU A 421 -13.10 -28.93 21.07
N ILE A 422 -13.88 -28.74 20.01
CA ILE A 422 -14.85 -27.65 19.90
C ILE A 422 -15.93 -27.77 20.97
N LEU A 423 -16.44 -28.96 21.24
CA LEU A 423 -17.44 -29.20 22.29
C LEU A 423 -16.88 -28.88 23.68
N ILE A 424 -15.63 -29.25 23.96
CA ILE A 424 -14.95 -28.92 25.23
C ILE A 424 -14.80 -27.40 25.40
N ILE A 425 -14.44 -26.69 24.34
CA ILE A 425 -14.32 -25.23 24.36
C ILE A 425 -15.68 -24.57 24.64
N ILE A 426 -16.75 -25.02 23.95
CA ILE A 426 -18.12 -24.51 24.16
C ILE A 426 -18.57 -24.73 25.61
N LEU A 427 -18.36 -25.91 26.16
CA LEU A 427 -18.74 -26.25 27.55
C LEU A 427 -17.91 -25.41 28.57
N SER A 428 -16.64 -25.12 28.26
CA SER A 428 -15.80 -24.25 29.09
C SER A 428 -16.30 -22.81 29.10
N ILE A 429 -16.71 -22.28 27.94
CA ILE A 429 -17.26 -20.92 27.80
C ILE A 429 -18.61 -20.81 28.55
N GLU A 430 -19.47 -21.83 28.43
CA GLU A 430 -20.74 -21.86 29.18
C GLU A 430 -20.52 -21.91 30.70
N LYS A 431 -19.55 -22.70 31.17
CA LYS A 431 -19.20 -22.77 32.59
C LYS A 431 -18.74 -21.41 33.09
N GLN A 432 -17.82 -20.74 32.38
CA GLN A 432 -17.35 -19.40 32.75
C GLN A 432 -18.47 -18.36 32.76
N SER A 433 -19.38 -18.41 31.79
CA SER A 433 -20.56 -17.53 31.72
C SER A 433 -21.49 -17.74 32.94
N ARG A 434 -21.75 -18.99 33.34
CA ARG A 434 -22.54 -19.33 34.54
C ARG A 434 -21.86 -18.83 35.82
N GLU A 435 -20.56 -18.94 35.94
CA GLU A 435 -19.82 -18.43 37.11
C GLU A 435 -19.84 -16.90 37.17
N ARG A 436 -19.71 -16.20 36.05
CA ARG A 436 -19.87 -14.74 35.99
C ARG A 436 -21.25 -14.30 36.46
N ARG A 437 -22.32 -14.91 35.93
CA ARG A 437 -23.71 -14.61 36.35
C ARG A 437 -23.93 -14.86 37.84
N LYS A 438 -23.35 -15.92 38.42
CA LYS A 438 -23.42 -16.17 39.87
C LYS A 438 -22.70 -15.08 40.65
N LYS A 439 -21.51 -14.65 40.24
CA LYS A 439 -20.78 -13.54 40.88
C LYS A 439 -21.50 -12.20 40.79
N GLU A 440 -22.17 -11.92 39.68
CA GLU A 440 -22.98 -10.71 39.51
C GLU A 440 -24.25 -10.75 40.36
N ALA A 441 -24.92 -11.88 40.46
CA ALA A 441 -26.07 -12.08 41.33
C ALA A 441 -25.70 -11.90 42.81
N GLN A 442 -24.57 -12.45 43.24
CA GLN A 442 -24.05 -12.32 44.62
C GLN A 442 -23.67 -10.84 44.93
N LYS A 443 -23.12 -10.12 43.94
CA LYS A 443 -22.82 -8.69 44.12
C LYS A 443 -24.06 -7.82 44.24
N ARG A 444 -25.18 -8.21 43.61
CA ARG A 444 -26.48 -7.52 43.73
C ARG A 444 -27.11 -7.79 45.09
N TYR A 445 -27.08 -9.03 45.53
CA TYR A 445 -27.60 -9.44 46.87
C TYR A 445 -26.86 -8.77 48.03
N ASN A 446 -25.57 -8.50 47.92
CA ASN A 446 -24.79 -7.82 48.97
C ASN A 446 -24.84 -6.29 48.89
N LYS A 447 -25.62 -5.70 47.99
CA LYS A 447 -25.86 -4.24 47.85
C LYS A 447 -27.24 -3.80 48.33
N GLU A 448 -28.15 -4.73 48.57
CA GLU A 448 -29.42 -4.55 49.27
C GLU A 448 -29.24 -4.88 50.76
#